data_e23f8ac52e21c666c3f7aa3bdd3667a0
#
_entry.id   e23f8ac52e21c666c3f7aa3bdd3667a0
#
_cell.length_a   1.000
_cell.length_b   1.000
_cell.length_c   1.000
_cell.angle_alpha   90.00
_cell.angle_beta   90.00
_cell.angle_gamma   90.00
#
_symmetry.space_group_name_H-M   'P 1'
#
loop_
_entity.id
_entity.type
_entity.pdbx_description
1 polymer ?
#
loop_
_entity_poly.entity_id
_entity_poly.type
_entity_poly.pdbx_seq_one_letter_code
_entity_poly.pdbx_strand_id
1 'polypeptide(L)'
;PLIVGSCAPLTEDMDNLKKMEDAGAAAIVLHSFFEEQLRQERLELHHHLTHGTESFAEALNYFPEPQIFHVGSEEYLNHIRQAKEQLNIPIIASLNGSTLGGWLDYSQQIEQAGADALELNIYYVPTDLDLPGGEVEKNYLDILRMVRSEIKIPIAVKVAPYFSNMANMAKQFAENGADGLVLFNRFYQPDINLETLEVYPHVLLSTPQSMRLPLHWVAILYGRISADLAATSGILHAADILKMLMAGAKVTQLVSVLLRHGIGYIEVLEQQLRHWMEEDEYESVQQMQGSMSQLHCPDPTAFERVQYMKALQTYAPIWKAIEHYEMVL
;
A
#
# COMPACT_ATOMS: atom_id res chain seq x y z
N PRO A 1 12.62 10.53 -0.79
CA PRO A 1 12.20 9.15 -0.59
C PRO A 1 10.88 9.00 0.17
N LEU A 2 10.23 10.13 0.58
CA LEU A 2 8.98 10.17 1.34
C LEU A 2 7.81 10.31 0.38
N ILE A 3 6.91 9.34 0.35
CA ILE A 3 5.67 9.43 -0.41
C ILE A 3 4.48 9.19 0.51
N VAL A 4 3.33 9.76 0.18
CA VAL A 4 2.09 9.50 0.92
C VAL A 4 1.45 8.24 0.35
N GLY A 5 1.13 7.29 1.24
CA GLY A 5 0.46 6.05 0.84
C GLY A 5 -1.05 6.21 0.71
N SER A 6 -1.67 5.30 -0.04
CA SER A 6 -3.11 5.26 -0.30
C SER A 6 -3.93 5.22 1.00
N CYS A 7 -4.73 6.26 1.23
CA CYS A 7 -5.59 6.38 2.42
C CYS A 7 -6.68 7.44 2.17
N ALA A 8 -7.95 7.07 2.16
CA ALA A 8 -9.08 7.94 1.86
C ALA A 8 -9.09 9.24 2.72
N PRO A 9 -9.03 9.19 4.06
CA PRO A 9 -9.01 10.40 4.89
C PRO A 9 -7.86 11.38 4.61
N LEU A 10 -6.81 10.94 3.94
CA LEU A 10 -5.67 11.78 3.58
C LEU A 10 -5.77 12.31 2.15
N THR A 11 -6.22 11.49 1.20
CA THR A 11 -6.01 11.75 -0.23
C THR A 11 -7.30 11.96 -1.05
N GLU A 12 -8.49 12.00 -0.42
CA GLU A 12 -9.74 12.38 -1.08
C GLU A 12 -9.88 13.89 -1.27
N ASP A 13 -9.30 14.68 -0.37
CA ASP A 13 -9.43 16.13 -0.39
C ASP A 13 -8.24 16.78 -1.14
N MET A 14 -8.54 17.57 -2.17
CA MET A 14 -7.55 18.31 -2.97
C MET A 14 -6.71 19.29 -2.13
N ASP A 15 -7.29 19.91 -1.10
CA ASP A 15 -6.54 20.80 -0.21
C ASP A 15 -5.50 20.03 0.61
N ASN A 16 -5.78 18.76 0.95
CA ASN A 16 -4.81 17.91 1.60
C ASN A 16 -3.67 17.52 0.66
N LEU A 17 -3.96 17.23 -0.61
CA LEU A 17 -2.92 16.91 -1.60
C LEU A 17 -1.93 18.08 -1.76
N LYS A 18 -2.43 19.33 -1.82
CA LYS A 18 -1.59 20.53 -1.85
C LYS A 18 -0.72 20.66 -0.62
N LYS A 19 -1.31 20.47 0.57
CA LYS A 19 -0.56 20.51 1.83
C LYS A 19 0.53 19.44 1.89
N MET A 20 0.31 18.27 1.27
CA MET A 20 1.32 17.21 1.18
C MET A 20 2.50 17.60 0.28
N GLU A 21 2.22 18.19 -0.89
CA GLU A 21 3.25 18.74 -1.76
C GLU A 21 4.05 19.83 -1.05
N ASP A 22 3.36 20.81 -0.43
CA ASP A 22 3.98 21.92 0.30
C ASP A 22 4.85 21.41 1.48
N ALA A 23 4.45 20.32 2.13
CA ALA A 23 5.20 19.69 3.22
C ALA A 23 6.37 18.81 2.73
N GLY A 24 6.59 18.69 1.41
CA GLY A 24 7.75 18.01 0.84
C GLY A 24 7.51 16.54 0.47
N ALA A 25 6.27 16.10 0.31
CA ALA A 25 6.00 14.77 -0.26
C ALA A 25 6.57 14.68 -1.68
N ALA A 26 7.29 13.60 -1.97
CA ALA A 26 7.90 13.37 -3.28
C ALA A 26 6.91 12.80 -4.32
N ALA A 27 5.84 12.17 -3.87
CA ALA A 27 4.72 11.68 -4.65
C ALA A 27 3.53 11.36 -3.74
N ILE A 28 2.35 11.25 -4.29
CA ILE A 28 1.14 10.87 -3.57
C ILE A 28 0.49 9.67 -4.24
N VAL A 29 0.18 8.63 -3.44
CA VAL A 29 -0.68 7.54 -3.86
C VAL A 29 -2.11 7.89 -3.43
N LEU A 30 -2.99 8.08 -4.37
CA LEU A 30 -4.40 8.39 -4.10
C LEU A 30 -5.09 7.22 -3.38
N HIS A 31 -6.21 7.47 -2.74
CA HIS A 31 -7.01 6.41 -2.12
C HIS A 31 -7.36 5.32 -3.14
N SER A 32 -7.48 4.09 -2.67
CA SER A 32 -7.80 2.98 -3.56
C SER A 32 -9.23 3.11 -4.10
N PHE A 33 -9.34 2.96 -5.40
CA PHE A 33 -10.61 2.84 -6.08
C PHE A 33 -11.05 1.37 -6.03
N PHE A 34 -12.19 1.10 -5.41
CA PHE A 34 -12.74 -0.25 -5.25
C PHE A 34 -13.86 -0.52 -6.25
N GLU A 35 -13.73 -1.58 -7.04
CA GLU A 35 -14.75 -2.00 -7.99
C GLU A 35 -16.10 -2.31 -7.32
N GLU A 36 -16.07 -2.85 -6.09
CA GLU A 36 -17.26 -3.16 -5.31
C GLU A 36 -18.11 -1.93 -4.98
N GLN A 37 -17.50 -0.78 -4.74
CA GLN A 37 -18.21 0.48 -4.49
C GLN A 37 -19.08 0.84 -5.69
N LEU A 38 -18.55 0.71 -6.91
CA LEU A 38 -19.31 0.97 -8.13
C LEU A 38 -20.46 -0.01 -8.36
N ARG A 39 -20.24 -1.28 -8.02
CA ARG A 39 -21.32 -2.27 -8.15
C ARG A 39 -22.46 -1.96 -7.20
N GLN A 40 -22.15 -1.53 -5.98
CA GLN A 40 -23.14 -1.14 -5.00
C GLN A 40 -23.88 0.13 -5.45
N GLU A 41 -23.18 1.18 -5.88
CA GLU A 41 -23.78 2.42 -6.39
C GLU A 41 -24.68 2.16 -7.61
N ARG A 42 -24.25 1.27 -8.53
CA ARG A 42 -25.08 0.86 -9.68
C ARG A 42 -26.36 0.13 -9.25
N LEU A 43 -26.26 -0.74 -8.26
CA LEU A 43 -27.43 -1.47 -7.72
C LEU A 43 -28.39 -0.52 -7.01
N GLU A 44 -27.89 0.42 -6.23
CA GLU A 44 -28.69 1.44 -5.56
C GLU A 44 -29.38 2.37 -6.58
N LEU A 45 -28.65 2.83 -7.59
CA LEU A 45 -29.20 3.63 -8.68
C LEU A 45 -30.26 2.85 -9.46
N HIS A 46 -29.99 1.59 -9.80
CA HIS A 46 -30.98 0.72 -10.47
C HIS A 46 -32.22 0.54 -9.61
N HIS A 47 -32.04 0.31 -8.30
CA HIS A 47 -33.16 0.18 -7.35
C HIS A 47 -33.95 1.49 -7.28
N HIS A 48 -33.31 2.65 -7.22
CA HIS A 48 -34.02 3.95 -7.20
C HIS A 48 -34.74 4.24 -8.53
N LEU A 49 -34.17 3.84 -9.66
CA LEU A 49 -34.80 4.02 -10.97
C LEU A 49 -35.96 3.05 -11.22
N THR A 50 -35.94 1.85 -10.60
CA THR A 50 -36.98 0.83 -10.76
C THR A 50 -38.08 0.90 -9.70
N HIS A 51 -37.79 1.47 -8.53
CA HIS A 51 -38.72 1.51 -7.39
C HIS A 51 -39.92 2.49 -7.55
N GLY A 52 -40.01 3.19 -8.67
CA GLY A 52 -41.14 4.09 -8.98
C GLY A 52 -42.04 3.64 -10.14
N THR A 53 -41.64 2.60 -10.87
CA THR A 53 -42.29 2.22 -12.13
C THR A 53 -43.52 1.32 -11.98
N GLU A 54 -43.74 0.73 -10.82
CA GLU A 54 -44.92 -0.13 -10.58
C GLU A 54 -46.18 0.64 -10.19
N SER A 55 -46.13 1.96 -9.97
CA SER A 55 -47.29 2.75 -9.55
C SER A 55 -48.18 3.30 -10.67
N PHE A 56 -47.78 3.23 -11.95
CA PHE A 56 -48.55 3.65 -13.09
C PHE A 56 -48.34 2.74 -14.31
N ALA A 57 -49.40 2.11 -14.79
CA ALA A 57 -49.39 1.16 -15.89
C ALA A 57 -49.03 1.74 -17.29
N GLU A 58 -48.74 3.04 -17.38
CA GLU A 58 -48.38 3.73 -18.62
C GLU A 58 -46.94 4.25 -18.65
N ALA A 59 -46.13 3.97 -17.61
CA ALA A 59 -44.76 4.49 -17.50
C ALA A 59 -43.68 3.53 -18.00
N LEU A 60 -44.03 2.66 -18.93
CA LEU A 60 -43.12 1.59 -19.39
C LEU A 60 -42.03 2.06 -20.36
N ASN A 61 -41.56 3.29 -20.44
CA ASN A 61 -40.39 3.67 -21.26
C ASN A 61 -40.04 5.16 -21.22
N TYR A 62 -39.89 5.77 -20.02
CA TYR A 62 -39.49 7.19 -19.97
C TYR A 62 -37.96 7.41 -19.79
N PHE A 63 -37.22 6.37 -19.49
CA PHE A 63 -35.76 6.48 -19.46
C PHE A 63 -35.12 5.43 -20.37
N PRO A 64 -34.23 5.80 -21.29
CA PRO A 64 -33.43 4.82 -22.01
C PRO A 64 -32.68 3.96 -20.99
N GLU A 65 -32.54 2.66 -21.28
CA GLU A 65 -31.69 1.78 -20.45
C GLU A 65 -30.35 2.49 -20.22
N PRO A 66 -29.92 2.67 -18.97
CA PRO A 66 -28.69 3.39 -18.72
C PRO A 66 -27.54 2.61 -19.35
N GLN A 67 -27.09 3.08 -20.49
CA GLN A 67 -25.82 2.66 -21.05
C GLN A 67 -24.77 3.11 -20.03
N ILE A 68 -24.33 2.16 -19.21
CA ILE A 68 -23.16 2.25 -18.32
C ILE A 68 -23.03 3.63 -17.66
N PHE A 69 -23.74 3.84 -16.55
CA PHE A 69 -23.49 4.98 -15.68
C PHE A 69 -22.22 4.72 -14.87
N HIS A 70 -21.17 5.48 -15.14
CA HIS A 70 -19.88 5.45 -14.41
C HIS A 70 -19.81 6.58 -13.36
N VAL A 71 -20.83 6.81 -12.55
CA VAL A 71 -20.88 7.99 -11.67
C VAL A 71 -19.67 7.99 -10.70
N GLY A 72 -19.43 6.93 -9.96
CA GLY A 72 -18.33 6.88 -9.00
C GLY A 72 -16.93 6.76 -9.67
N SER A 73 -16.82 6.09 -10.83
CA SER A 73 -15.56 6.02 -11.55
C SER A 73 -15.16 7.38 -12.12
N GLU A 74 -16.11 8.15 -12.65
CA GLU A 74 -15.81 9.46 -13.21
C GLU A 74 -15.37 10.46 -12.14
N GLU A 75 -15.90 10.39 -10.94
CA GLU A 75 -15.45 11.21 -9.81
C GLU A 75 -13.98 10.94 -9.47
N TYR A 76 -13.57 9.67 -9.37
CA TYR A 76 -12.18 9.29 -9.14
C TYR A 76 -11.26 9.72 -10.28
N LEU A 77 -11.68 9.54 -11.54
CA LEU A 77 -10.91 9.98 -12.70
C LEU A 77 -10.78 11.50 -12.77
N ASN A 78 -11.82 12.24 -12.38
CA ASN A 78 -11.76 13.69 -12.28
C ASN A 78 -10.84 14.14 -11.13
N HIS A 79 -10.81 13.41 -10.03
CA HIS A 79 -9.86 13.67 -8.94
C HIS A 79 -8.40 13.50 -9.41
N ILE A 80 -8.10 12.47 -10.22
CA ILE A 80 -6.77 12.32 -10.84
C ILE A 80 -6.46 13.53 -11.74
N ARG A 81 -7.37 13.92 -12.65
CA ARG A 81 -7.17 15.07 -13.55
C ARG A 81 -6.89 16.36 -12.79
N GLN A 82 -7.70 16.65 -11.76
CA GLN A 82 -7.53 17.83 -10.91
C GLN A 82 -6.20 17.81 -10.15
N ALA A 83 -5.82 16.65 -9.60
CA ALA A 83 -4.53 16.50 -8.92
C ALA A 83 -3.36 16.76 -9.90
N LYS A 84 -3.43 16.24 -11.11
CA LYS A 84 -2.43 16.47 -12.17
C LYS A 84 -2.37 17.91 -12.67
N GLU A 85 -3.48 18.63 -12.66
CA GLU A 85 -3.52 20.06 -13.03
C GLU A 85 -2.96 20.98 -11.94
N GLN A 86 -3.11 20.59 -10.68
CA GLN A 86 -2.83 21.47 -9.53
C GLN A 86 -1.50 21.18 -8.83
N LEU A 87 -0.92 20.00 -9.03
CA LEU A 87 0.29 19.53 -8.35
C LEU A 87 1.42 19.28 -9.35
N ASN A 88 2.66 19.52 -8.90
CA ASN A 88 3.86 19.28 -9.69
C ASN A 88 4.56 17.96 -9.36
N ILE A 89 4.13 17.27 -8.31
CA ILE A 89 4.67 15.96 -7.92
C ILE A 89 3.90 14.82 -8.59
N PRO A 90 4.51 13.65 -8.76
CA PRO A 90 3.85 12.48 -9.33
C PRO A 90 2.61 12.07 -8.55
N ILE A 91 1.54 11.77 -9.29
CA ILE A 91 0.27 11.26 -8.78
C ILE A 91 0.13 9.79 -9.18
N ILE A 92 0.10 8.92 -8.20
CA ILE A 92 -0.02 7.48 -8.36
C ILE A 92 -1.47 7.10 -8.04
N ALA A 93 -2.20 6.59 -9.01
CA ALA A 93 -3.53 6.07 -8.74
C ALA A 93 -3.45 4.70 -8.05
N SER A 94 -4.43 4.35 -7.23
CA SER A 94 -4.51 3.04 -6.59
C SER A 94 -5.81 2.35 -6.98
N LEU A 95 -5.70 1.13 -7.48
CA LEU A 95 -6.83 0.33 -7.96
C LEU A 95 -6.93 -0.96 -7.16
N ASN A 96 -8.14 -1.28 -6.71
CA ASN A 96 -8.52 -2.56 -6.13
C ASN A 96 -9.73 -3.11 -6.91
N GLY A 97 -9.48 -4.05 -7.81
CA GLY A 97 -10.52 -4.71 -8.59
C GLY A 97 -10.89 -6.06 -7.99
N SER A 98 -12.09 -6.52 -8.27
CA SER A 98 -12.61 -7.83 -7.86
C SER A 98 -12.79 -8.77 -9.05
N THR A 99 -12.90 -8.23 -10.25
CA THR A 99 -13.05 -9.00 -11.50
C THR A 99 -11.92 -8.72 -12.48
N LEU A 100 -11.60 -9.67 -13.34
CA LEU A 100 -10.59 -9.47 -14.40
C LEU A 100 -10.95 -8.30 -15.31
N GLY A 101 -12.23 -8.16 -15.69
CA GLY A 101 -12.71 -7.04 -16.50
C GLY A 101 -12.55 -5.69 -15.81
N GLY A 102 -12.87 -5.61 -14.52
CA GLY A 102 -12.72 -4.39 -13.72
C GLY A 102 -11.26 -3.93 -13.63
N TRP A 103 -10.32 -4.83 -13.41
CA TRP A 103 -8.89 -4.51 -13.42
C TRP A 103 -8.45 -3.87 -14.73
N LEU A 104 -8.93 -4.41 -15.85
CA LEU A 104 -8.56 -3.96 -17.18
C LEU A 104 -9.15 -2.58 -17.50
N ASP A 105 -10.47 -2.48 -17.44
CA ASP A 105 -11.20 -1.27 -17.87
C ASP A 105 -10.77 -0.04 -17.04
N TYR A 106 -10.61 -0.19 -15.73
CA TYR A 106 -10.23 0.93 -14.87
C TYR A 106 -8.76 1.31 -14.99
N SER A 107 -7.86 0.36 -15.23
CA SER A 107 -6.44 0.68 -15.43
C SER A 107 -6.22 1.53 -16.68
N GLN A 108 -6.93 1.26 -17.77
CA GLN A 108 -6.89 2.07 -18.98
C GLN A 108 -7.46 3.48 -18.75
N GLN A 109 -8.59 3.60 -18.04
CA GLN A 109 -9.20 4.89 -17.74
C GLN A 109 -8.31 5.75 -16.82
N ILE A 110 -7.63 5.13 -15.85
CA ILE A 110 -6.67 5.77 -14.95
C ILE A 110 -5.48 6.33 -15.76
N GLU A 111 -4.91 5.56 -16.67
CA GLU A 111 -3.85 6.03 -17.55
C GLU A 111 -4.33 7.20 -18.43
N GLN A 112 -5.54 7.11 -19.00
CA GLN A 112 -6.14 8.17 -19.80
C GLN A 112 -6.44 9.45 -18.98
N ALA A 113 -6.73 9.31 -17.68
CA ALA A 113 -6.92 10.44 -16.79
C ALA A 113 -5.59 11.16 -16.44
N GLY A 114 -4.44 10.58 -16.80
CA GLY A 114 -3.13 11.20 -16.69
C GLY A 114 -2.35 10.83 -15.42
N ALA A 115 -2.70 9.76 -14.74
CA ALA A 115 -1.89 9.26 -13.61
C ALA A 115 -0.45 8.95 -14.07
N ASP A 116 0.54 9.26 -13.23
CA ASP A 116 1.95 9.01 -13.53
C ASP A 116 2.34 7.55 -13.33
N ALA A 117 1.63 6.83 -12.44
CA ALA A 117 1.81 5.41 -12.19
C ALA A 117 0.52 4.80 -11.62
N LEU A 118 0.46 3.48 -11.62
CA LEU A 118 -0.64 2.71 -11.05
C LEU A 118 -0.13 1.80 -9.93
N GLU A 119 -0.70 1.93 -8.72
CA GLU A 119 -0.56 0.95 -7.64
C GLU A 119 -1.70 -0.08 -7.77
N LEU A 120 -1.37 -1.32 -8.14
CA LEU A 120 -2.30 -2.45 -8.07
C LEU A 120 -2.35 -2.95 -6.63
N ASN A 121 -3.40 -2.59 -5.93
CA ASN A 121 -3.67 -3.03 -4.57
C ASN A 121 -4.43 -4.36 -4.62
N ILE A 122 -3.71 -5.46 -4.85
CA ILE A 122 -4.32 -6.79 -4.95
C ILE A 122 -4.53 -7.31 -3.53
N TYR A 123 -5.75 -7.08 -3.03
CA TYR A 123 -6.15 -7.49 -1.69
C TYR A 123 -7.16 -8.64 -1.80
N TYR A 124 -6.69 -9.85 -1.55
CA TYR A 124 -7.51 -11.04 -1.62
C TYR A 124 -7.38 -11.86 -0.34
N VAL A 125 -8.53 -12.29 0.19
CA VAL A 125 -8.62 -13.19 1.34
C VAL A 125 -9.21 -14.51 0.84
N PRO A 126 -8.37 -15.51 0.51
CA PRO A 126 -8.85 -16.82 0.03
C PRO A 126 -9.47 -17.57 1.20
N THR A 127 -10.78 -17.74 1.18
CA THR A 127 -11.55 -18.45 2.22
C THR A 127 -12.08 -19.81 1.74
N ASP A 128 -11.94 -20.11 0.46
CA ASP A 128 -12.31 -21.41 -0.12
C ASP A 128 -11.26 -22.46 0.25
N LEU A 129 -11.70 -23.52 0.96
CA LEU A 129 -10.83 -24.59 1.44
C LEU A 129 -10.34 -25.51 0.31
N ASP A 130 -11.03 -25.53 -0.81
CA ASP A 130 -10.68 -26.36 -1.96
C ASP A 130 -9.81 -25.62 -2.99
N LEU A 131 -9.56 -24.32 -2.81
CA LEU A 131 -8.72 -23.51 -3.70
C LEU A 131 -7.22 -23.70 -3.36
N PRO A 132 -6.41 -24.33 -4.25
CA PRO A 132 -4.99 -24.51 -4.00
C PRO A 132 -4.23 -23.19 -3.96
N GLY A 133 -3.24 -23.06 -3.06
CA GLY A 133 -2.43 -21.83 -2.93
C GLY A 133 -1.74 -21.43 -4.24
N GLY A 134 -1.29 -22.38 -5.06
CA GLY A 134 -0.70 -22.08 -6.37
C GLY A 134 -1.67 -21.42 -7.36
N GLU A 135 -2.98 -21.68 -7.25
CA GLU A 135 -3.98 -21.00 -8.06
C GLU A 135 -4.23 -19.57 -7.56
N VAL A 136 -4.18 -19.37 -6.24
CA VAL A 136 -4.22 -18.02 -5.66
C VAL A 136 -3.04 -17.19 -6.17
N GLU A 137 -1.82 -17.72 -6.06
CA GLU A 137 -0.61 -17.05 -6.55
C GLU A 137 -0.67 -16.76 -8.05
N LYS A 138 -1.19 -17.72 -8.84
CA LYS A 138 -1.40 -17.53 -10.29
C LYS A 138 -2.35 -16.38 -10.59
N ASN A 139 -3.43 -16.21 -9.84
CA ASN A 139 -4.39 -15.12 -10.05
C ASN A 139 -3.72 -13.73 -9.90
N TYR A 140 -2.82 -13.55 -8.94
CA TYR A 140 -2.05 -12.31 -8.80
C TYR A 140 -1.22 -12.01 -10.06
N LEU A 141 -0.56 -13.03 -10.61
CA LEU A 141 0.27 -12.88 -11.81
C LEU A 141 -0.56 -12.65 -13.07
N ASP A 142 -1.72 -13.30 -13.19
CA ASP A 142 -2.62 -13.13 -14.33
C ASP A 142 -3.22 -11.72 -14.37
N ILE A 143 -3.60 -11.16 -13.20
CA ILE A 143 -4.03 -9.76 -13.07
C ILE A 143 -2.92 -8.82 -13.55
N LEU A 144 -1.70 -8.99 -13.03
CA LEU A 144 -0.57 -8.13 -13.40
C LEU A 144 -0.28 -8.17 -14.90
N ARG A 145 -0.18 -9.38 -15.50
CA ARG A 145 0.08 -9.56 -16.93
C ARG A 145 -0.98 -8.87 -17.79
N MET A 146 -2.23 -9.06 -17.41
CA MET A 146 -3.36 -8.48 -18.13
C MET A 146 -3.31 -6.95 -18.09
N VAL A 147 -3.13 -6.36 -16.91
CA VAL A 147 -3.02 -4.90 -16.76
C VAL A 147 -1.78 -4.39 -17.52
N ARG A 148 -0.62 -5.06 -17.38
CA ARG A 148 0.61 -4.66 -18.06
C ARG A 148 0.50 -4.68 -19.58
N SER A 149 -0.31 -5.56 -20.15
CA SER A 149 -0.51 -5.61 -21.61
C SER A 149 -1.27 -4.40 -22.16
N GLU A 150 -2.02 -3.70 -21.33
CA GLU A 150 -2.95 -2.64 -21.75
C GLU A 150 -2.49 -1.22 -21.42
N ILE A 151 -1.66 -1.05 -20.38
CA ILE A 151 -1.17 0.27 -19.97
C ILE A 151 0.35 0.37 -20.07
N LYS A 152 0.85 1.60 -20.25
CA LYS A 152 2.28 1.89 -20.41
C LYS A 152 2.90 2.56 -19.19
N ILE A 153 2.08 3.22 -18.36
CA ILE A 153 2.58 3.84 -17.12
C ILE A 153 3.17 2.79 -16.18
N PRO A 154 4.11 3.15 -15.31
CA PRO A 154 4.68 2.25 -14.32
C PRO A 154 3.62 1.59 -13.43
N ILE A 155 3.84 0.31 -13.11
CA ILE A 155 2.97 -0.48 -12.24
C ILE A 155 3.72 -0.87 -10.97
N ALA A 156 3.19 -0.45 -9.82
CA ALA A 156 3.59 -0.97 -8.52
C ALA A 156 2.56 -1.99 -8.03
N VAL A 157 3.00 -3.16 -7.59
CA VAL A 157 2.09 -4.19 -7.03
C VAL A 157 2.20 -4.17 -5.51
N LYS A 158 1.08 -3.87 -4.85
CA LYS A 158 0.97 -3.87 -3.39
C LYS A 158 0.32 -5.16 -2.92
N VAL A 159 1.03 -5.90 -2.08
CA VAL A 159 0.67 -7.26 -1.68
C VAL A 159 0.70 -7.45 -0.17
N ALA A 160 -0.02 -8.47 0.30
CA ALA A 160 0.14 -9.02 1.64
C ALA A 160 1.34 -10.00 1.68
N PRO A 161 1.90 -10.30 2.86
CA PRO A 161 3.08 -11.18 2.98
C PRO A 161 2.76 -12.68 2.95
N TYR A 162 1.55 -13.05 2.55
CA TYR A 162 1.03 -14.42 2.71
C TYR A 162 1.14 -15.25 1.42
N PHE A 163 2.36 -15.46 0.97
CA PHE A 163 2.67 -16.38 -0.12
C PHE A 163 3.45 -17.59 0.39
N SER A 164 3.33 -18.72 -0.28
CA SER A 164 4.08 -19.93 0.07
C SER A 164 5.59 -19.69 -0.01
N ASN A 165 6.04 -18.88 -0.96
CA ASN A 165 7.41 -18.40 -1.09
C ASN A 165 7.42 -16.92 -1.55
N MET A 166 7.51 -16.01 -0.59
CA MET A 166 7.51 -14.57 -0.88
C MET A 166 8.63 -14.13 -1.83
N ALA A 167 9.83 -14.69 -1.69
CA ALA A 167 10.96 -14.33 -2.55
C ALA A 167 10.71 -14.76 -4.01
N ASN A 168 10.14 -15.94 -4.21
CA ASN A 168 9.79 -16.43 -5.54
C ASN A 168 8.66 -15.59 -6.15
N MET A 169 7.62 -15.26 -5.37
CA MET A 169 6.54 -14.41 -5.85
C MET A 169 7.01 -13.01 -6.21
N ALA A 170 7.87 -12.40 -5.40
CA ALA A 170 8.47 -11.10 -5.71
C ALA A 170 9.25 -11.12 -7.03
N LYS A 171 10.03 -12.19 -7.27
CA LYS A 171 10.72 -12.40 -8.55
C LYS A 171 9.71 -12.53 -9.70
N GLN A 172 8.68 -13.33 -9.53
CA GLN A 172 7.64 -13.51 -10.56
C GLN A 172 6.91 -12.21 -10.87
N PHE A 173 6.59 -11.37 -9.87
CA PHE A 173 6.00 -10.05 -10.11
C PHE A 173 6.92 -9.18 -10.99
N ALA A 174 8.20 -9.09 -10.66
CA ALA A 174 9.17 -8.33 -11.45
C ALA A 174 9.31 -8.86 -12.88
N GLU A 175 9.36 -10.18 -13.07
CA GLU A 175 9.45 -10.83 -14.39
C GLU A 175 8.16 -10.70 -15.22
N ASN A 176 7.02 -10.44 -14.58
CA ASN A 176 5.73 -10.29 -15.25
C ASN A 176 5.27 -8.82 -15.40
N GLY A 177 6.19 -7.87 -15.19
CA GLY A 177 5.97 -6.47 -15.57
C GLY A 177 5.63 -5.52 -14.42
N ALA A 178 5.86 -5.91 -13.17
CA ALA A 178 5.86 -4.97 -12.06
C ALA A 178 7.15 -4.14 -12.08
N ASP A 179 7.03 -2.81 -12.14
CA ASP A 179 8.12 -1.86 -12.02
C ASP A 179 8.51 -1.63 -10.54
N GLY A 180 7.54 -1.83 -9.64
CA GLY A 180 7.74 -1.72 -8.20
C GLY A 180 6.91 -2.71 -7.38
N LEU A 181 7.37 -3.01 -6.16
CA LEU A 181 6.63 -3.78 -5.16
C LEU A 181 6.43 -2.95 -3.90
N VAL A 182 5.20 -2.89 -3.41
CA VAL A 182 4.85 -2.20 -2.16
C VAL A 182 4.67 -3.24 -1.05
N LEU A 183 5.58 -3.24 -0.09
CA LEU A 183 5.68 -4.22 0.99
C LEU A 183 5.40 -3.54 2.34
N PHE A 184 4.33 -3.87 3.06
CA PHE A 184 3.21 -4.75 2.71
C PHE A 184 1.89 -4.03 2.90
N ASN A 185 0.85 -4.50 2.19
CA ASN A 185 -0.51 -4.11 2.52
C ASN A 185 -0.81 -4.50 3.98
N ARG A 186 -1.54 -3.63 4.67
CA ARG A 186 -2.01 -3.97 6.01
C ARG A 186 -3.18 -4.93 5.90
N PHE A 187 -2.97 -6.17 6.36
CA PHE A 187 -4.01 -7.18 6.35
C PHE A 187 -5.07 -6.85 7.41
N TYR A 188 -6.32 -6.81 6.98
CA TYR A 188 -7.46 -6.58 7.87
C TYR A 188 -7.63 -7.74 8.85
N GLN A 189 -7.74 -7.41 10.12
CA GLN A 189 -7.97 -8.36 11.19
C GLN A 189 -9.18 -7.87 11.99
N PRO A 190 -10.35 -8.52 11.83
CA PRO A 190 -11.54 -8.16 12.60
C PRO A 190 -11.35 -8.45 14.08
N ASP A 191 -12.13 -7.76 14.92
CA ASP A 191 -12.24 -8.05 16.34
C ASP A 191 -13.67 -8.46 16.70
N ILE A 192 -13.85 -9.05 17.88
CA ILE A 192 -15.14 -9.51 18.38
C ILE A 192 -15.58 -8.64 19.54
N ASN A 193 -16.72 -8.00 19.43
CA ASN A 193 -17.33 -7.31 20.55
C ASN A 193 -18.06 -8.35 21.45
N LEU A 194 -17.54 -8.54 22.66
CA LEU A 194 -18.09 -9.52 23.59
C LEU A 194 -19.42 -9.10 24.23
N GLU A 195 -19.80 -7.82 24.16
CA GLU A 195 -21.08 -7.33 24.68
C GLU A 195 -22.19 -7.55 23.65
N THR A 196 -21.94 -7.26 22.38
CA THR A 196 -22.93 -7.43 21.30
C THR A 196 -22.86 -8.79 20.63
N LEU A 197 -21.80 -9.57 20.85
CA LEU A 197 -21.47 -10.84 20.16
C LEU A 197 -21.40 -10.68 18.64
N GLU A 198 -20.85 -9.54 18.19
CA GLU A 198 -20.69 -9.22 16.79
C GLU A 198 -19.23 -9.12 16.40
N VAL A 199 -18.93 -9.54 15.18
CA VAL A 199 -17.65 -9.24 14.54
C VAL A 199 -17.70 -7.83 14.00
N TYR A 200 -16.81 -6.94 14.45
CA TYR A 200 -16.81 -5.57 13.99
C TYR A 200 -15.52 -5.19 13.27
N PRO A 201 -15.65 -4.34 12.22
CA PRO A 201 -14.49 -3.86 11.51
C PRO A 201 -13.71 -2.89 12.40
N HIS A 202 -12.45 -3.22 12.67
CA HIS A 202 -11.57 -2.34 13.41
C HIS A 202 -10.21 -2.23 12.73
N VAL A 203 -9.81 -1.00 12.40
CA VAL A 203 -8.52 -0.72 11.80
C VAL A 203 -7.63 -0.04 12.83
N LEU A 204 -6.66 -0.78 13.33
CA LEU A 204 -5.60 -0.23 14.17
C LEU A 204 -4.53 0.43 13.32
N LEU A 205 -4.12 1.64 13.67
CA LEU A 205 -2.97 2.26 13.04
C LEU A 205 -1.70 1.43 13.30
N SER A 206 -0.80 1.39 12.32
CA SER A 206 0.43 0.62 12.44
C SER A 206 1.30 1.12 13.60
N THR A 207 2.00 0.17 14.22
CA THR A 207 2.93 0.40 15.32
C THR A 207 4.37 0.19 14.84
N PRO A 208 5.41 0.60 15.58
CA PRO A 208 6.80 0.35 15.20
C PRO A 208 7.13 -1.12 14.93
N GLN A 209 6.43 -2.05 15.60
CA GLN A 209 6.62 -3.49 15.37
C GLN A 209 6.18 -3.91 13.97
N SER A 210 5.16 -3.24 13.40
CA SER A 210 4.66 -3.53 12.06
C SER A 210 5.73 -3.33 10.98
N MET A 211 6.73 -2.50 11.23
CA MET A 211 7.84 -2.22 10.31
C MET A 211 8.77 -3.43 10.11
N ARG A 212 8.88 -4.33 11.11
CA ARG A 212 9.92 -5.38 11.09
C ARG A 212 9.76 -6.38 9.95
N LEU A 213 8.52 -6.71 9.59
CA LEU A 213 8.25 -7.63 8.50
C LEU A 213 8.62 -7.05 7.12
N PRO A 214 8.17 -5.84 6.72
CA PRO A 214 8.64 -5.22 5.49
C PRO A 214 10.16 -4.98 5.50
N LEU A 215 10.78 -4.55 6.60
CA LEU A 215 12.21 -4.39 6.70
C LEU A 215 12.96 -5.68 6.34
N HIS A 216 12.53 -6.80 6.88
CA HIS A 216 13.11 -8.12 6.62
C HIS A 216 13.06 -8.49 5.12
N TRP A 217 11.90 -8.34 4.50
CA TRP A 217 11.72 -8.70 3.10
C TRP A 217 12.37 -7.71 2.13
N VAL A 218 12.34 -6.42 2.43
CA VAL A 218 13.08 -5.41 1.64
C VAL A 218 14.57 -5.75 1.63
N ALA A 219 15.16 -6.07 2.79
CA ALA A 219 16.56 -6.42 2.89
C ALA A 219 16.93 -7.71 2.13
N ILE A 220 16.05 -8.71 2.09
CA ILE A 220 16.26 -9.96 1.35
C ILE A 220 16.13 -9.74 -0.16
N LEU A 221 15.17 -8.93 -0.60
CA LEU A 221 14.83 -8.78 -2.02
C LEU A 221 15.72 -7.77 -2.75
N TYR A 222 16.31 -6.82 -2.03
CA TYR A 222 17.15 -5.79 -2.62
C TYR A 222 18.30 -6.39 -3.44
N GLY A 223 18.44 -5.92 -4.69
CA GLY A 223 19.44 -6.37 -5.64
C GLY A 223 19.23 -7.78 -6.21
N ARG A 224 18.14 -8.46 -5.83
CA ARG A 224 17.79 -9.81 -6.34
C ARG A 224 16.65 -9.82 -7.34
N ILE A 225 15.89 -8.73 -7.41
CA ILE A 225 14.80 -8.52 -8.37
C ILE A 225 15.01 -7.18 -9.08
N SER A 226 14.45 -7.04 -10.27
CA SER A 226 14.55 -5.81 -11.07
C SER A 226 13.55 -4.72 -10.65
N ALA A 227 12.49 -5.07 -9.91
CA ALA A 227 11.50 -4.12 -9.46
C ALA A 227 12.02 -3.27 -8.28
N ASP A 228 11.69 -2.00 -8.26
CA ASP A 228 11.94 -1.10 -7.13
C ASP A 228 11.12 -1.53 -5.90
N LEU A 229 11.65 -1.30 -4.70
CA LEU A 229 10.98 -1.67 -3.44
C LEU A 229 10.47 -0.43 -2.71
N ALA A 230 9.18 -0.39 -2.46
CA ALA A 230 8.54 0.59 -1.59
C ALA A 230 8.18 -0.06 -0.25
N ALA A 231 8.61 0.55 0.86
CA ALA A 231 8.30 0.06 2.19
C ALA A 231 7.11 0.82 2.80
N THR A 232 6.20 0.10 3.42
CA THR A 232 5.06 0.70 4.14
C THR A 232 4.80 -0.06 5.44
N SER A 233 4.00 0.52 6.33
CA SER A 233 3.63 0.03 7.67
C SER A 233 4.70 0.25 8.75
N GLY A 234 4.28 0.90 9.83
CA GLY A 234 5.07 1.08 11.05
C GLY A 234 6.21 2.09 10.96
N ILE A 235 6.23 2.91 9.92
CA ILE A 235 7.20 3.99 9.71
C ILE A 235 6.65 5.24 10.40
N LEU A 236 7.20 5.60 11.54
CA LEU A 236 6.71 6.68 12.40
C LEU A 236 7.74 7.79 12.64
N HIS A 237 9.03 7.48 12.50
CA HIS A 237 10.14 8.37 12.77
C HIS A 237 11.15 8.36 11.62
N ALA A 238 11.99 9.38 11.50
CA ALA A 238 13.06 9.44 10.51
C ALA A 238 14.01 8.24 10.60
N ALA A 239 14.29 7.75 11.80
CA ALA A 239 15.08 6.53 12.00
C ALA A 239 14.46 5.28 11.35
N ASP A 240 13.14 5.20 11.25
CA ASP A 240 12.46 4.10 10.59
C ASP A 240 12.64 4.20 9.06
N ILE A 241 12.56 5.41 8.53
CA ILE A 241 12.83 5.70 7.11
C ILE A 241 14.27 5.31 6.76
N LEU A 242 15.24 5.74 7.56
CA LEU A 242 16.65 5.38 7.38
C LEU A 242 16.88 3.87 7.34
N LYS A 243 16.29 3.13 8.28
CA LYS A 243 16.39 1.66 8.31
C LYS A 243 15.82 1.03 7.04
N MET A 244 14.69 1.53 6.52
CA MET A 244 14.09 1.02 5.29
C MET A 244 14.97 1.32 4.07
N LEU A 245 15.53 2.53 3.98
CA LEU A 245 16.44 2.91 2.90
C LEU A 245 17.71 2.07 2.95
N MET A 246 18.33 1.90 4.12
CA MET A 246 19.52 1.04 4.30
C MET A 246 19.22 -0.44 4.02
N ALA A 247 18.00 -0.91 4.30
CA ALA A 247 17.58 -2.26 3.92
C ALA A 247 17.45 -2.42 2.39
N GLY A 248 17.17 -1.32 1.67
CA GLY A 248 17.09 -1.33 0.20
C GLY A 248 15.80 -0.74 -0.39
N ALA A 249 14.91 -0.19 0.44
CA ALA A 249 13.74 0.50 -0.09
C ALA A 249 14.16 1.72 -0.93
N LYS A 250 13.49 1.93 -2.04
CA LYS A 250 13.62 3.13 -2.88
C LYS A 250 12.88 4.30 -2.26
N VAL A 251 11.70 4.02 -1.73
CA VAL A 251 10.80 4.97 -1.10
C VAL A 251 10.09 4.36 0.11
N THR A 252 9.59 5.23 0.98
CA THR A 252 8.73 4.86 2.10
C THR A 252 7.35 5.49 1.95
N GLN A 253 6.29 4.69 2.11
CA GLN A 253 4.91 5.18 2.09
C GLN A 253 4.44 5.49 3.51
N LEU A 254 4.07 6.75 3.73
CA LEU A 254 3.63 7.29 5.02
C LEU A 254 2.10 7.36 5.06
N VAL A 255 1.47 6.77 6.06
CA VAL A 255 0.02 6.84 6.31
C VAL A 255 -0.26 7.05 7.80
N SER A 256 0.00 6.04 8.64
CA SER A 256 -0.37 6.06 10.06
C SER A 256 0.26 7.21 10.84
N VAL A 257 1.44 7.63 10.47
CA VAL A 257 2.15 8.77 11.08
C VAL A 257 1.44 10.09 10.75
N LEU A 258 0.95 10.24 9.53
CA LEU A 258 0.23 11.44 9.09
C LEU A 258 -1.18 11.50 9.70
N LEU A 259 -1.84 10.36 9.87
CA LEU A 259 -3.12 10.29 10.58
C LEU A 259 -2.98 10.64 12.07
N ARG A 260 -1.80 10.43 12.67
CA ARG A 260 -1.53 10.74 14.10
C ARG A 260 -1.10 12.20 14.31
N HIS A 261 -0.25 12.71 13.44
CA HIS A 261 0.46 13.98 13.66
C HIS A 261 0.07 15.08 12.66
N GLY A 262 -0.78 14.75 11.67
CA GLY A 262 -1.15 15.66 10.58
C GLY A 262 -0.14 15.66 9.43
N ILE A 263 -0.56 16.27 8.32
CA ILE A 263 0.18 16.27 7.04
C ILE A 263 1.52 16.97 7.16
N GLY A 264 1.59 18.08 7.90
CA GLY A 264 2.84 18.86 8.10
C GLY A 264 3.98 18.06 8.76
N TYR A 265 3.70 16.88 9.30
CA TYR A 265 4.74 16.03 9.87
C TYR A 265 5.70 15.44 8.81
N ILE A 266 5.34 15.49 7.52
CA ILE A 266 6.23 15.14 6.41
C ILE A 266 7.48 16.00 6.43
N GLU A 267 7.32 17.32 6.61
CA GLU A 267 8.44 18.28 6.71
C GLU A 267 9.36 17.95 7.89
N VAL A 268 8.79 17.62 9.06
CA VAL A 268 9.55 17.21 10.24
C VAL A 268 10.40 15.96 9.96
N LEU A 269 9.81 14.96 9.31
CA LEU A 269 10.52 13.72 8.95
C LEU A 269 11.63 13.99 7.92
N GLU A 270 11.37 14.85 6.94
CA GLU A 270 12.35 15.24 5.92
C GLU A 270 13.53 15.98 6.55
N GLN A 271 13.28 16.96 7.41
CA GLN A 271 14.32 17.70 8.11
C GLN A 271 15.17 16.78 9.01
N GLN A 272 14.56 15.87 9.76
CA GLN A 272 15.28 14.90 10.59
C GLN A 272 16.10 13.91 9.75
N LEU A 273 15.58 13.47 8.60
CA LEU A 273 16.31 12.61 7.68
C LEU A 273 17.54 13.32 7.11
N ARG A 274 17.37 14.57 6.65
CA ARG A 274 18.44 15.41 6.12
C ARG A 274 19.51 15.66 7.18
N HIS A 275 19.11 16.03 8.38
CA HIS A 275 20.03 16.29 9.50
C HIS A 275 20.90 15.06 9.82
N TRP A 276 20.27 13.88 9.90
CA TRP A 276 21.01 12.63 10.12
C TRP A 276 21.99 12.34 8.98
N MET A 277 21.60 12.56 7.72
CA MET A 277 22.49 12.37 6.57
C MET A 277 23.69 13.31 6.61
N GLU A 278 23.48 14.57 7.05
CA GLU A 278 24.56 15.55 7.20
C GLU A 278 25.53 15.16 8.33
N GLU A 279 25.02 14.70 9.48
CA GLU A 279 25.85 14.25 10.63
C GLU A 279 26.68 13.01 10.29
N ASP A 280 26.15 12.09 9.50
CA ASP A 280 26.80 10.84 9.13
C ASP A 280 27.50 10.91 7.74
N GLU A 281 27.66 12.12 7.18
CA GLU A 281 28.42 12.43 5.95
C GLU A 281 27.88 11.70 4.69
N TYR A 282 26.56 11.45 4.61
CA TYR A 282 25.93 10.92 3.40
C TYR A 282 25.54 12.04 2.42
N GLU A 283 26.09 11.98 1.20
CA GLU A 283 25.80 12.95 0.14
C GLU A 283 24.42 12.71 -0.52
N SER A 284 23.91 11.48 -0.48
CA SER A 284 22.63 11.12 -1.09
C SER A 284 22.01 9.87 -0.47
N VAL A 285 20.68 9.76 -0.60
CA VAL A 285 19.93 8.54 -0.24
C VAL A 285 20.45 7.31 -1.00
N GLN A 286 20.87 7.49 -2.26
CA GLN A 286 21.39 6.40 -3.09
C GLN A 286 22.67 5.80 -2.53
N GLN A 287 23.51 6.59 -1.88
CA GLN A 287 24.74 6.12 -1.25
C GLN A 287 24.48 5.15 -0.09
N MET A 288 23.43 5.39 0.68
CA MET A 288 23.07 4.52 1.80
C MET A 288 22.12 3.37 1.40
N GLN A 289 21.43 3.49 0.27
CA GLN A 289 20.40 2.53 -0.13
C GLN A 289 20.94 1.12 -0.25
N GLY A 290 20.37 0.19 0.49
CA GLY A 290 20.76 -1.22 0.48
C GLY A 290 22.06 -1.55 1.20
N SER A 291 22.72 -0.59 1.87
CA SER A 291 23.97 -0.81 2.60
C SER A 291 23.85 -1.87 3.70
N MET A 292 22.65 -2.04 4.27
CA MET A 292 22.33 -3.05 5.28
C MET A 292 21.39 -4.14 4.74
N SER A 293 21.32 -4.30 3.43
CA SER A 293 20.61 -5.42 2.80
C SER A 293 21.33 -6.75 3.07
N GLN A 294 20.64 -7.86 2.81
CA GLN A 294 21.26 -9.19 2.96
C GLN A 294 22.49 -9.36 2.07
N LEU A 295 22.57 -8.67 0.92
CA LEU A 295 23.72 -8.72 0.02
C LEU A 295 24.94 -7.95 0.55
N HIS A 296 24.75 -6.89 1.32
CA HIS A 296 25.80 -5.96 1.66
C HIS A 296 26.12 -5.88 3.16
N CYS A 297 25.23 -6.36 4.02
CA CYS A 297 25.47 -6.33 5.46
C CYS A 297 26.64 -7.24 5.87
N PRO A 298 27.35 -6.92 6.97
CA PRO A 298 28.50 -7.72 7.44
C PRO A 298 28.16 -9.17 7.77
N ASP A 299 26.93 -9.46 8.19
CA ASP A 299 26.45 -10.80 8.51
C ASP A 299 25.12 -11.09 7.76
N PRO A 300 25.16 -11.62 6.54
CA PRO A 300 23.95 -11.98 5.78
C PRO A 300 23.05 -12.98 6.49
N THR A 301 23.61 -13.81 7.40
CA THR A 301 22.84 -14.79 8.15
C THR A 301 21.89 -14.13 9.17
N ALA A 302 22.07 -12.83 9.45
CA ALA A 302 21.16 -12.04 10.27
C ALA A 302 19.71 -12.08 9.78
N PHE A 303 19.50 -12.30 8.48
CA PHE A 303 18.19 -12.42 7.84
C PHE A 303 17.70 -13.87 7.71
N GLU A 304 18.46 -14.85 8.19
CA GLU A 304 18.19 -16.27 8.03
C GLU A 304 17.83 -16.97 9.37
N ARG A 305 17.43 -18.22 9.26
CA ARG A 305 16.96 -19.04 10.39
C ARG A 305 17.95 -19.13 11.55
N VAL A 306 19.26 -19.06 11.28
CA VAL A 306 20.31 -19.17 12.32
C VAL A 306 20.13 -18.07 13.39
N GLN A 307 19.75 -16.86 12.99
CA GLN A 307 19.54 -15.75 13.92
C GLN A 307 18.29 -15.91 14.77
N TYR A 308 17.27 -16.64 14.30
CA TYR A 308 16.12 -16.96 15.13
C TYR A 308 16.54 -17.77 16.38
N MET A 309 17.39 -18.78 16.22
CA MET A 309 17.93 -19.55 17.35
C MET A 309 18.74 -18.66 18.30
N LYS A 310 19.59 -17.80 17.77
CA LYS A 310 20.40 -16.87 18.57
C LYS A 310 19.49 -15.89 19.34
N ALA A 311 18.47 -15.33 18.71
CA ALA A 311 17.51 -14.43 19.34
C ALA A 311 16.77 -15.10 20.50
N LEU A 312 16.35 -16.37 20.35
CA LEU A 312 15.71 -17.12 21.42
C LEU A 312 16.66 -17.38 22.61
N GLN A 313 17.95 -17.67 22.34
CA GLN A 313 18.95 -17.94 23.38
C GLN A 313 19.39 -16.68 24.11
N THR A 314 19.33 -15.51 23.48
CA THR A 314 19.75 -14.22 24.05
C THR A 314 18.59 -13.43 24.65
N TYR A 315 17.35 -13.92 24.55
CA TYR A 315 16.18 -13.23 25.09
C TYR A 315 16.26 -13.20 26.64
N ALA A 316 16.34 -11.98 27.16
CA ALA A 316 16.24 -11.75 28.60
C ALA A 316 14.80 -11.33 28.95
N PRO A 317 14.09 -12.05 29.86
CA PRO A 317 12.75 -11.65 30.27
C PRO A 317 12.76 -10.29 30.97
N ILE A 318 11.81 -9.43 30.62
CA ILE A 318 11.72 -8.06 31.18
C ILE A 318 11.61 -8.06 32.72
N TRP A 319 10.92 -9.04 33.28
CA TRP A 319 10.81 -9.15 34.76
C TRP A 319 12.14 -9.37 35.46
N LYS A 320 13.15 -10.01 34.84
CA LYS A 320 14.51 -10.12 35.37
C LYS A 320 15.26 -8.79 35.39
N ALA A 321 14.93 -7.87 34.48
CA ALA A 321 15.51 -6.53 34.49
C ALA A 321 14.93 -5.67 35.62
N ILE A 322 13.64 -5.87 35.94
CA ILE A 322 12.97 -5.15 37.06
C ILE A 322 13.54 -5.58 38.40
N GLU A 323 13.77 -6.88 38.64
CA GLU A 323 14.40 -7.39 39.87
C GLU A 323 15.80 -6.80 40.13
N HIS A 324 16.53 -6.47 39.07
CA HIS A 324 17.84 -5.81 39.17
C HIS A 324 17.75 -4.34 39.56
N TYR A 325 16.66 -3.64 39.17
CA TYR A 325 16.42 -2.24 39.56
C TYR A 325 15.94 -2.11 41.02
N GLU A 326 15.16 -3.06 41.53
CA GLU A 326 14.70 -3.06 42.91
C GLU A 326 15.80 -3.44 43.91
N MET A 327 16.87 -4.12 43.50
CA MET A 327 18.03 -4.42 44.34
C MET A 327 19.05 -3.28 44.44
N VAL A 328 18.87 -2.20 43.67
CA VAL A 328 19.79 -1.03 43.63
C VAL A 328 19.15 0.22 44.27
N LEU A 329 17.89 0.14 44.71
CA LEU A 329 17.21 1.14 45.54
C LEU A 329 17.11 0.68 46.97
#